data_fa28ddd49c536f3b587a0f8501e6c381
#
_entry.id   fa28ddd49c536f3b587a0f8501e6c381
#
_cell.length_a   1.000
_cell.length_b   1.000
_cell.length_c   1.000
_cell.angle_alpha   90.00
_cell.angle_beta   90.00
_cell.angle_gamma   90.00
#
_symmetry.space_group_name_H-M   'P 1'
#
loop_
_entity.id
_entity.type
_entity.pdbx_description
1 polymer ?
#
loop_
_entity_poly.entity_id
_entity_poly.type
_entity_poly.pdbx_seq_one_letter_code
_entity_poly.pdbx_strand_id
1 'polypeptide(L)'
;MNTSKVYFTNLRTTPSSNLLDKMERLVKRAGIANIDFKNQFVAIKIHFGEPGNLAYIRPNYAARLVSLLRELGAKPFLTDCNTLYSGRRSNAVDHLQSAMENGFNPMSAGCNVIIADGVKGTDYREIEIDGQYCKAPKIGAAIADADIIISMNHFKGHEQAGFGGALKNLGMGCASVGGKLELHCASQPLSLIHI
;
A
#
# COMPACT_ATOMS: atom_id res chain seq x y z
N MET A 1 -1.46 18.47 23.92
CA MET A 1 -1.43 17.42 22.88
C MET A 1 -1.26 18.07 21.52
N ASN A 2 -0.23 17.70 20.76
CA ASN A 2 -0.11 18.18 19.40
C ASN A 2 -1.18 17.48 18.54
N THR A 3 -2.10 18.26 17.98
CA THR A 3 -3.13 17.73 17.05
C THR A 3 -2.53 17.53 15.67
N SER A 4 -2.74 16.35 15.07
CA SER A 4 -2.34 16.08 13.68
C SER A 4 -3.25 16.87 12.72
N LYS A 5 -2.64 17.47 11.70
CA LYS A 5 -3.39 18.18 10.64
C LYS A 5 -3.94 17.15 9.66
N VAL A 6 -5.24 17.25 9.37
CA VAL A 6 -5.92 16.47 8.32
C VAL A 6 -6.27 17.40 7.16
N TYR A 7 -5.93 16.98 5.95
CA TYR A 7 -6.22 17.71 4.73
C TYR A 7 -7.35 17.01 3.98
N PHE A 8 -8.38 17.77 3.64
CA PHE A 8 -9.59 17.23 3.01
C PHE A 8 -9.94 18.00 1.74
N THR A 9 -10.47 17.30 0.74
CA THR A 9 -11.13 17.89 -0.42
C THR A 9 -12.38 17.07 -0.77
N ASN A 10 -13.41 17.74 -1.30
CA ASN A 10 -14.63 17.06 -1.75
C ASN A 10 -14.46 16.49 -3.18
N LEU A 11 -15.45 15.73 -3.65
CA LEU A 11 -15.46 15.14 -4.99
C LEU A 11 -16.07 16.04 -6.09
N ARG A 12 -16.45 17.28 -5.77
CA ARG A 12 -16.98 18.23 -6.77
C ARG A 12 -15.87 18.64 -7.73
N THR A 13 -16.14 18.60 -9.03
CA THR A 13 -15.22 18.98 -10.11
C THR A 13 -15.76 20.18 -10.89
N THR A 14 -14.88 20.86 -11.61
CA THR A 14 -15.20 21.92 -12.56
C THR A 14 -14.47 21.64 -13.87
N PRO A 15 -14.83 22.29 -14.98
CA PRO A 15 -14.10 22.14 -16.25
C PRO A 15 -12.60 22.43 -16.14
N SER A 16 -12.20 23.29 -15.20
CA SER A 16 -10.79 23.67 -14.97
C SER A 16 -10.11 22.90 -13.83
N SER A 17 -10.78 21.98 -13.15
CA SER A 17 -10.22 21.25 -11.98
C SER A 17 -10.89 19.91 -11.79
N ASN A 18 -10.23 18.87 -12.23
CA ASN A 18 -10.64 17.48 -12.06
C ASN A 18 -10.17 16.89 -10.71
N LEU A 19 -10.55 15.64 -10.42
CA LEU A 19 -10.21 14.97 -9.17
C LEU A 19 -8.70 14.73 -9.00
N LEU A 20 -7.97 14.47 -10.08
CA LEU A 20 -6.52 14.25 -10.02
C LEU A 20 -5.79 15.54 -9.68
N ASP A 21 -6.22 16.69 -10.25
CA ASP A 21 -5.66 18.00 -9.90
C ASP A 21 -5.96 18.37 -8.45
N LYS A 22 -7.15 18.00 -7.96
CA LYS A 22 -7.52 18.22 -6.55
C LYS A 22 -6.66 17.37 -5.61
N MET A 23 -6.42 16.10 -5.94
CA MET A 23 -5.54 15.23 -5.16
C MET A 23 -4.12 15.80 -5.12
N GLU A 24 -3.56 16.18 -6.25
CA GLU A 24 -2.21 16.72 -6.31
C GLU A 24 -2.08 18.01 -5.48
N ARG A 25 -3.03 18.95 -5.61
CA ARG A 25 -3.05 20.16 -4.76
C ARG A 25 -3.15 19.83 -3.27
N LEU A 26 -3.96 18.83 -2.93
CA LEU A 26 -4.14 18.38 -1.54
C LEU A 26 -2.83 17.84 -0.96
N VAL A 27 -2.16 16.96 -1.71
CA VAL A 27 -0.89 16.35 -1.32
C VAL A 27 0.21 17.41 -1.22
N LYS A 28 0.29 18.34 -2.18
CA LYS A 28 1.22 19.49 -2.11
C LYS A 28 0.96 20.37 -0.89
N ARG A 29 -0.30 20.66 -0.59
CA ARG A 29 -0.69 21.44 0.59
C ARG A 29 -0.40 20.70 1.90
N ALA A 30 -0.45 19.36 1.89
CA ALA A 30 -0.07 18.53 3.02
C ALA A 30 1.44 18.52 3.28
N GLY A 31 2.24 19.07 2.36
CA GLY A 31 3.67 19.27 2.55
C GLY A 31 4.55 18.20 1.93
N ILE A 32 4.08 17.45 0.94
CA ILE A 32 4.89 16.41 0.29
C ILE A 32 6.19 16.98 -0.30
N ALA A 33 6.17 18.21 -0.81
CA ALA A 33 7.35 18.87 -1.36
C ALA A 33 8.43 19.24 -0.31
N ASN A 34 8.13 19.12 0.99
CA ASN A 34 9.08 19.38 2.07
C ASN A 34 9.90 18.13 2.42
N ILE A 35 9.60 16.99 1.81
CA ILE A 35 10.33 15.74 1.98
C ILE A 35 11.43 15.69 0.92
N ASP A 36 12.64 15.32 1.31
CA ASP A 36 13.73 15.08 0.35
C ASP A 36 13.54 13.73 -0.33
N PHE A 37 13.08 13.78 -1.57
CA PHE A 37 12.88 12.61 -2.42
C PHE A 37 14.03 12.31 -3.36
N LYS A 38 15.05 13.16 -3.40
CA LYS A 38 16.13 13.06 -4.40
C LYS A 38 16.84 11.71 -4.31
N ASN A 39 16.74 10.93 -5.39
CA ASN A 39 17.27 9.57 -5.52
C ASN A 39 16.69 8.52 -4.57
N GLN A 40 15.67 8.84 -3.77
CA GLN A 40 15.06 7.92 -2.82
C GLN A 40 14.16 6.88 -3.51
N PHE A 41 14.21 5.64 -3.06
CA PHE A 41 13.24 4.60 -3.41
C PHE A 41 11.96 4.82 -2.62
N VAL A 42 10.84 5.05 -3.33
CA VAL A 42 9.54 5.33 -2.71
C VAL A 42 8.56 4.20 -2.97
N ALA A 43 8.25 3.44 -1.93
CA ALA A 43 7.22 2.41 -1.97
C ALA A 43 5.82 3.04 -1.84
N ILE A 44 5.04 3.05 -2.89
CA ILE A 44 3.63 3.41 -2.84
C ILE A 44 2.84 2.15 -2.51
N LYS A 45 2.49 2.00 -1.22
CA LYS A 45 1.70 0.86 -0.76
C LYS A 45 0.24 1.07 -1.13
N ILE A 46 -0.27 0.21 -1.98
CA ILE A 46 -1.64 0.26 -2.51
C ILE A 46 -2.20 -1.15 -2.61
N HIS A 47 -3.51 -1.31 -2.43
CA HIS A 47 -4.22 -2.54 -2.74
C HIS A 47 -4.67 -2.50 -4.20
N PHE A 48 -4.21 -3.45 -5.01
CA PHE A 48 -4.46 -3.48 -6.46
C PHE A 48 -5.87 -3.90 -6.86
N GLY A 49 -6.76 -4.17 -5.90
CA GLY A 49 -8.09 -4.70 -6.13
C GLY A 49 -8.12 -6.25 -6.14
N GLU A 50 -9.31 -6.79 -6.07
CA GLU A 50 -9.58 -8.23 -6.23
C GLU A 50 -10.18 -8.48 -7.62
N PRO A 51 -9.95 -9.64 -8.24
CA PRO A 51 -10.59 -9.99 -9.50
C PRO A 51 -12.13 -9.87 -9.39
N GLY A 52 -12.72 -9.14 -10.34
CA GLY A 52 -14.17 -8.91 -10.39
C GLY A 52 -14.71 -7.84 -9.44
N ASN A 53 -13.93 -7.29 -8.53
CA ASN A 53 -14.32 -6.19 -7.68
C ASN A 53 -13.80 -4.86 -8.24
N LEU A 54 -14.68 -3.91 -8.51
CA LEU A 54 -14.34 -2.60 -9.06
C LEU A 54 -14.17 -1.50 -7.99
N ALA A 55 -14.38 -1.83 -6.71
CA ALA A 55 -14.26 -0.89 -5.60
C ALA A 55 -12.81 -0.80 -5.08
N TYR A 56 -11.92 -0.25 -5.89
CA TYR A 56 -10.52 0.03 -5.54
C TYR A 56 -10.07 1.38 -6.09
N ILE A 57 -8.95 1.90 -5.63
CA ILE A 57 -8.36 3.15 -6.16
C ILE A 57 -7.97 2.93 -7.62
N ARG A 58 -8.45 3.81 -8.50
CA ARG A 58 -8.15 3.72 -9.93
C ARG A 58 -6.68 4.01 -10.21
N PRO A 59 -6.04 3.33 -11.18
CA PRO A 59 -4.64 3.54 -11.56
C PRO A 59 -4.27 5.00 -11.88
N ASN A 60 -5.22 5.77 -12.39
CA ASN A 60 -5.02 7.20 -12.69
C ASN A 60 -4.56 8.03 -11.48
N TYR A 61 -5.05 7.71 -10.27
CA TYR A 61 -4.60 8.37 -9.05
C TYR A 61 -3.17 8.01 -8.71
N ALA A 62 -2.82 6.71 -8.87
CA ALA A 62 -1.44 6.26 -8.67
C ALA A 62 -0.49 6.90 -9.68
N ALA A 63 -0.87 6.95 -10.95
CA ALA A 63 -0.08 7.59 -12.01
C ALA A 63 0.19 9.07 -11.72
N ARG A 64 -0.81 9.82 -11.24
CA ARG A 64 -0.63 11.24 -10.88
C ARG A 64 0.33 11.41 -9.71
N LEU A 65 0.24 10.55 -8.69
CA LEU A 65 1.18 10.57 -7.56
C LEU A 65 2.60 10.19 -8.01
N VAL A 66 2.74 9.16 -8.84
CA VAL A 66 4.03 8.75 -9.43
C VAL A 66 4.68 9.89 -10.20
N SER A 67 3.92 10.61 -11.04
CA SER A 67 4.42 11.77 -11.80
C SER A 67 4.97 12.83 -10.85
N LEU A 68 4.19 13.21 -9.83
CA LEU A 68 4.61 14.17 -8.83
C LEU A 68 5.90 13.74 -8.09
N LEU A 69 5.99 12.48 -7.69
CA LEU A 69 7.17 11.96 -6.99
C LEU A 69 8.42 11.97 -7.89
N ARG A 70 8.26 11.65 -9.17
CA ARG A 70 9.36 11.75 -10.15
C ARG A 70 9.83 13.19 -10.36
N GLU A 71 8.91 14.13 -10.42
CA GLU A 71 9.23 15.56 -10.47
C GLU A 71 10.05 16.01 -9.25
N LEU A 72 9.82 15.40 -8.08
CA LEU A 72 10.57 15.62 -6.86
C LEU A 72 11.87 14.80 -6.79
N GLY A 73 12.22 14.04 -7.82
CA GLY A 73 13.47 13.29 -7.94
C GLY A 73 13.44 11.89 -7.34
N ALA A 74 12.27 11.37 -6.97
CA ALA A 74 12.11 10.02 -6.42
C ALA A 74 12.23 8.92 -7.47
N LYS A 75 12.43 7.68 -6.99
CA LYS A 75 12.34 6.42 -7.73
C LYS A 75 11.12 5.62 -7.22
N PRO A 76 9.88 6.01 -7.61
CA PRO A 76 8.67 5.40 -7.08
C PRO A 76 8.39 4.04 -7.72
N PHE A 77 7.80 3.14 -6.94
CA PHE A 77 7.21 1.89 -7.39
C PHE A 77 5.91 1.62 -6.63
N LEU A 78 4.97 0.93 -7.27
CA LEU A 78 3.74 0.45 -6.62
C LEU A 78 4.01 -0.90 -5.96
N THR A 79 3.44 -1.14 -4.80
CA THR A 79 3.69 -2.38 -4.07
C THR A 79 2.51 -2.83 -3.21
N ASP A 80 2.43 -4.14 -3.02
CA ASP A 80 1.63 -4.86 -2.03
C ASP A 80 2.39 -6.12 -1.62
N CYS A 81 1.94 -6.81 -0.57
CA CYS A 81 2.38 -8.16 -0.23
C CYS A 81 1.28 -9.17 -0.55
N ASN A 82 1.69 -10.43 -0.73
CA ASN A 82 0.77 -11.53 -1.00
C ASN A 82 -0.23 -11.72 0.15
N THR A 83 -1.39 -12.30 -0.16
CA THR A 83 -2.44 -12.56 0.83
C THR A 83 -2.17 -13.87 1.58
N LEU A 84 -2.63 -13.94 2.83
CA LEU A 84 -2.62 -15.16 3.62
C LEU A 84 -3.66 -16.18 3.13
N TYR A 85 -4.84 -15.68 2.71
CA TYR A 85 -5.91 -16.52 2.17
C TYR A 85 -5.62 -16.92 0.72
N SER A 86 -6.15 -18.08 0.32
CA SER A 86 -6.07 -18.57 -1.05
C SER A 86 -6.80 -17.65 -2.03
N GLY A 87 -6.29 -17.55 -3.25
CA GLY A 87 -6.82 -16.69 -4.30
C GLY A 87 -5.72 -16.15 -5.21
N ARG A 88 -6.10 -15.29 -6.15
CA ARG A 88 -5.17 -14.78 -7.17
C ARG A 88 -4.13 -13.79 -6.65
N ARG A 89 -4.10 -13.51 -5.37
CA ARG A 89 -3.07 -12.68 -4.73
C ARG A 89 -2.25 -13.46 -3.70
N SER A 90 -2.33 -14.80 -3.67
CA SER A 90 -1.60 -15.65 -2.73
C SER A 90 -0.13 -15.91 -3.12
N ASN A 91 0.26 -15.54 -4.32
CA ASN A 91 1.63 -15.59 -4.83
C ASN A 91 1.88 -14.43 -5.79
N ALA A 92 3.16 -14.06 -5.98
CA ALA A 92 3.48 -12.86 -6.76
C ALA A 92 3.12 -12.96 -8.25
N VAL A 93 3.11 -14.15 -8.83
CA VAL A 93 2.82 -14.32 -10.27
C VAL A 93 1.36 -13.96 -10.55
N ASP A 94 0.43 -14.58 -9.82
CA ASP A 94 -1.00 -14.31 -9.96
C ASP A 94 -1.37 -12.93 -9.42
N HIS A 95 -0.66 -12.46 -8.39
CA HIS A 95 -0.89 -11.12 -7.81
C HIS A 95 -0.53 -10.01 -8.81
N LEU A 96 0.61 -10.13 -9.51
CA LEU A 96 0.98 -9.21 -10.58
C LEU A 96 0.00 -9.28 -11.74
N GLN A 97 -0.45 -10.48 -12.12
CA GLN A 97 -1.46 -10.65 -13.16
C GLN A 97 -2.77 -9.95 -12.75
N SER A 98 -3.22 -10.11 -11.51
CA SER A 98 -4.41 -9.43 -10.97
C SER A 98 -4.25 -7.90 -10.96
N ALA A 99 -3.06 -7.40 -10.61
CA ALA A 99 -2.75 -5.98 -10.68
C ALA A 99 -2.85 -5.45 -12.11
N MET A 100 -2.29 -6.18 -13.09
CA MET A 100 -2.35 -5.83 -14.52
C MET A 100 -3.78 -5.79 -15.05
N GLU A 101 -4.60 -6.78 -14.72
CA GLU A 101 -6.02 -6.85 -15.12
C GLU A 101 -6.83 -5.70 -14.53
N ASN A 102 -6.49 -5.24 -13.33
CA ASN A 102 -7.06 -4.06 -12.68
C ASN A 102 -6.44 -2.73 -13.16
N GLY A 103 -5.56 -2.79 -14.16
CA GLY A 103 -4.97 -1.63 -14.82
C GLY A 103 -3.71 -1.08 -14.15
N PHE A 104 -3.12 -1.78 -13.18
CA PHE A 104 -1.84 -1.39 -12.57
C PHE A 104 -0.67 -2.07 -13.28
N ASN A 105 -0.02 -1.34 -14.15
CA ASN A 105 1.17 -1.79 -14.88
C ASN A 105 2.06 -0.58 -15.21
N PRO A 106 3.30 -0.77 -15.69
CA PRO A 106 4.20 0.35 -15.97
C PRO A 106 3.67 1.38 -16.97
N MET A 107 2.82 0.96 -17.92
CA MET A 107 2.26 1.85 -18.96
C MET A 107 1.18 2.76 -18.36
N SER A 108 0.31 2.24 -17.51
CA SER A 108 -0.82 2.96 -16.94
C SER A 108 -0.45 3.74 -15.67
N ALA A 109 0.40 3.15 -14.81
CA ALA A 109 0.80 3.74 -13.54
C ALA A 109 2.06 4.61 -13.65
N GLY A 110 2.81 4.49 -14.75
CA GLY A 110 4.05 5.22 -14.95
C GLY A 110 5.24 4.74 -14.12
N CYS A 111 5.13 3.66 -13.36
CA CYS A 111 6.20 3.02 -12.61
C CYS A 111 6.01 1.51 -12.51
N ASN A 112 7.05 0.80 -12.12
CA ASN A 112 6.99 -0.65 -11.94
C ASN A 112 6.12 -1.04 -10.75
N VAL A 113 5.58 -2.28 -10.81
CA VAL A 113 4.87 -2.95 -9.72
C VAL A 113 5.77 -4.04 -9.17
N ILE A 114 5.96 -4.05 -7.85
CA ILE A 114 6.78 -5.03 -7.14
C ILE A 114 5.95 -5.65 -6.03
N ILE A 115 5.81 -6.98 -6.03
CA ILE A 115 5.21 -7.69 -4.89
C ILE A 115 6.31 -7.87 -3.84
N ALA A 116 6.13 -7.23 -2.70
CA ALA A 116 7.22 -6.92 -1.78
C ALA A 116 7.77 -8.13 -1.01
N ASP A 117 7.00 -9.20 -0.88
CA ASP A 117 7.37 -10.39 -0.12
C ASP A 117 7.75 -11.59 -1.02
N GLY A 118 8.12 -11.31 -2.28
CA GLY A 118 8.63 -12.31 -3.22
C GLY A 118 7.57 -13.28 -3.74
N VAL A 119 8.02 -14.29 -4.50
CA VAL A 119 7.12 -15.19 -5.25
C VAL A 119 6.13 -15.91 -4.34
N LYS A 120 6.56 -16.39 -3.19
CA LYS A 120 5.75 -17.20 -2.26
C LYS A 120 5.38 -16.49 -0.96
N GLY A 121 5.62 -15.18 -0.86
CA GLY A 121 5.35 -14.43 0.36
C GLY A 121 6.36 -14.68 1.50
N THR A 122 7.56 -15.16 1.16
CA THR A 122 8.60 -15.58 2.13
C THR A 122 9.81 -14.64 2.17
N ASP A 123 9.84 -13.62 1.32
CA ASP A 123 10.92 -12.62 1.31
C ASP A 123 10.53 -11.43 2.20
N TYR A 124 11.16 -11.33 3.38
CA TYR A 124 10.85 -10.32 4.38
C TYR A 124 12.08 -9.85 5.15
N ARG A 125 11.91 -8.74 5.87
CA ARG A 125 12.82 -8.28 6.93
C ARG A 125 12.06 -8.26 8.25
N GLU A 126 12.69 -8.74 9.31
CA GLU A 126 12.22 -8.56 10.68
C GLU A 126 12.66 -7.17 11.17
N ILE A 127 11.71 -6.39 11.67
CA ILE A 127 11.95 -5.03 12.15
C ILE A 127 11.59 -4.98 13.63
N GLU A 128 12.59 -4.85 14.49
CA GLU A 128 12.36 -4.75 15.93
C GLU A 128 11.57 -3.49 16.28
N ILE A 129 10.51 -3.66 17.05
CA ILE A 129 9.67 -2.58 17.57
C ILE A 129 9.32 -2.81 19.04
N ASP A 130 9.03 -1.77 19.78
CA ASP A 130 8.50 -1.87 21.14
C ASP A 130 6.96 -2.04 21.12
N GLY A 131 6.49 -3.04 20.39
CA GLY A 131 5.06 -3.37 20.30
C GLY A 131 4.60 -4.23 21.48
N GLN A 132 3.34 -4.10 21.85
CA GLN A 132 2.75 -4.90 22.93
C GLN A 132 2.60 -6.37 22.54
N TYR A 133 2.10 -6.66 21.33
CA TYR A 133 1.74 -8.00 20.87
C TYR A 133 2.72 -8.56 19.83
N CYS A 134 3.42 -7.71 19.11
CA CYS A 134 4.40 -8.11 18.10
C CYS A 134 5.68 -7.32 18.35
N LYS A 135 6.81 -8.03 18.48
CA LYS A 135 8.13 -7.44 18.75
C LYS A 135 8.97 -7.28 17.49
N ALA A 136 8.80 -8.16 16.52
CA ALA A 136 9.58 -8.18 15.29
C ALA A 136 8.69 -8.53 14.07
N PRO A 137 7.82 -7.59 13.61
CA PRO A 137 6.97 -7.85 12.46
C PRO A 137 7.79 -8.15 11.21
N LYS A 138 7.33 -9.15 10.44
CA LYS A 138 7.94 -9.58 9.17
C LYS A 138 7.38 -8.76 8.02
N ILE A 139 8.08 -7.72 7.64
CA ILE A 139 7.70 -6.78 6.57
C ILE A 139 8.25 -7.26 5.24
N GLY A 140 7.46 -7.22 4.17
CA GLY A 140 7.92 -7.58 2.82
C GLY A 140 9.19 -6.83 2.44
N ALA A 141 10.20 -7.55 1.94
CA ALA A 141 11.56 -7.05 1.77
C ALA A 141 11.62 -5.75 0.92
N ALA A 142 10.91 -5.69 -0.20
CA ALA A 142 10.95 -4.49 -1.04
C ALA A 142 10.33 -3.25 -0.37
N ILE A 143 9.41 -3.43 0.59
CA ILE A 143 8.87 -2.33 1.39
C ILE A 143 9.87 -1.92 2.47
N ALA A 144 10.49 -2.88 3.13
CA ALA A 144 11.48 -2.62 4.17
C ALA A 144 12.77 -1.98 3.63
N ASP A 145 13.14 -2.31 2.39
CA ASP A 145 14.31 -1.78 1.70
C ASP A 145 14.04 -0.39 1.05
N ALA A 146 12.80 0.11 1.05
CA ALA A 146 12.46 1.44 0.55
C ALA A 146 12.81 2.54 1.57
N ASP A 147 13.27 3.69 1.06
CA ASP A 147 13.62 4.84 1.91
C ASP A 147 12.38 5.54 2.46
N ILE A 148 11.29 5.56 1.67
CA ILE A 148 10.05 6.25 2.01
C ILE A 148 8.86 5.34 1.64
N ILE A 149 7.86 5.30 2.52
CA ILE A 149 6.59 4.63 2.26
C ILE A 149 5.47 5.66 2.17
N ILE A 150 4.69 5.60 1.09
CA ILE A 150 3.45 6.35 0.94
C ILE A 150 2.29 5.36 0.90
N SER A 151 1.35 5.48 1.83
CA SER A 151 0.17 4.63 1.90
C SER A 151 -1.00 5.25 1.12
N MET A 152 -1.40 4.58 0.02
CA MET A 152 -2.51 5.00 -0.82
C MET A 152 -3.69 4.06 -0.59
N ASN A 153 -4.80 4.57 -0.04
CA ASN A 153 -5.82 3.74 0.57
C ASN A 153 -7.21 3.99 -0.01
N HIS A 154 -7.94 2.89 -0.25
CA HIS A 154 -9.38 2.91 -0.39
C HIS A 154 -10.02 2.69 0.98
N PHE A 155 -10.76 3.68 1.48
CA PHE A 155 -11.49 3.57 2.74
C PHE A 155 -12.77 2.75 2.52
N LYS A 156 -12.94 1.69 3.30
CA LYS A 156 -14.09 0.77 3.18
C LYS A 156 -14.48 0.14 4.52
N GLY A 157 -15.66 -0.45 4.58
CA GLY A 157 -16.05 -1.33 5.68
C GLY A 157 -15.18 -2.59 5.77
N HIS A 158 -15.08 -3.15 6.96
CA HIS A 158 -14.36 -4.40 7.22
C HIS A 158 -15.07 -5.20 8.33
N GLU A 159 -15.34 -6.48 8.09
CA GLU A 159 -16.14 -7.35 8.97
C GLU A 159 -15.56 -7.44 10.40
N GLN A 160 -14.27 -7.65 10.54
CA GLN A 160 -13.63 -7.85 11.85
C GLN A 160 -13.12 -6.55 12.48
N ALA A 161 -12.65 -5.59 11.67
CA ALA A 161 -12.01 -4.37 12.16
C ALA A 161 -12.91 -3.13 12.09
N GLY A 162 -14.19 -3.28 11.71
CA GLY A 162 -15.13 -2.19 11.48
C GLY A 162 -14.86 -1.45 10.17
N PHE A 163 -13.63 -1.01 9.92
CA PHE A 163 -13.24 -0.39 8.66
C PHE A 163 -11.79 -0.75 8.25
N GLY A 164 -11.51 -0.61 6.96
CA GLY A 164 -10.18 -0.72 6.37
C GLY A 164 -9.75 0.61 5.75
N GLY A 165 -8.53 1.04 6.04
CA GLY A 165 -7.94 2.28 5.54
C GLY A 165 -6.43 2.27 5.74
N ALA A 166 -5.82 3.40 6.08
CA ALA A 166 -4.37 3.56 6.18
C ALA A 166 -3.72 2.57 7.17
N LEU A 167 -4.26 2.46 8.38
CA LEU A 167 -3.70 1.57 9.41
C LEU A 167 -3.68 0.11 8.96
N LYS A 168 -4.77 -0.38 8.35
CA LYS A 168 -4.83 -1.75 7.85
C LYS A 168 -3.96 -1.96 6.61
N ASN A 169 -3.92 -0.99 5.70
CA ASN A 169 -3.08 -1.06 4.52
C ASN A 169 -1.59 -1.11 4.87
N LEU A 170 -1.17 -0.43 5.91
CA LEU A 170 0.20 -0.51 6.41
C LEU A 170 0.39 -1.74 7.31
N GLY A 171 -0.35 -1.87 8.39
CA GLY A 171 -0.13 -2.90 9.40
C GLY A 171 -0.23 -4.32 8.86
N MET A 172 -1.33 -4.63 8.13
CA MET A 172 -1.48 -5.95 7.49
C MET A 172 -0.91 -6.00 6.09
N GLY A 173 -1.06 -4.92 5.32
CA GLY A 173 -0.71 -4.90 3.91
C GLY A 173 0.79 -4.97 3.66
N CYS A 174 1.63 -4.42 4.54
CA CYS A 174 3.09 -4.48 4.41
C CYS A 174 3.70 -5.77 4.96
N ALA A 175 2.96 -6.54 5.76
CA ALA A 175 3.46 -7.80 6.29
C ALA A 175 3.56 -8.88 5.19
N SER A 176 4.61 -9.71 5.24
CA SER A 176 4.72 -10.92 4.42
C SER A 176 3.62 -11.93 4.77
N VAL A 177 3.46 -13.01 4.00
CA VAL A 177 2.48 -14.06 4.31
C VAL A 177 2.68 -14.60 5.73
N GLY A 178 3.92 -14.94 6.11
CA GLY A 178 4.23 -15.38 7.48
C GLY A 178 3.98 -14.31 8.53
N GLY A 179 4.29 -13.04 8.22
CA GLY A 179 4.00 -11.91 9.11
C GLY A 179 2.50 -11.68 9.32
N LYS A 180 1.69 -11.81 8.26
CA LYS A 180 0.22 -11.76 8.37
C LYS A 180 -0.32 -12.85 9.28
N LEU A 181 0.23 -14.06 9.15
CA LEU A 181 -0.14 -15.19 9.99
C LEU A 181 0.14 -14.88 11.48
N GLU A 182 1.33 -14.44 11.80
CA GLU A 182 1.71 -14.07 13.17
C GLU A 182 0.81 -12.96 13.75
N LEU A 183 0.52 -11.93 12.95
CA LEU A 183 -0.34 -10.83 13.38
C LEU A 183 -1.81 -11.27 13.62
N HIS A 184 -2.32 -12.20 12.82
CA HIS A 184 -3.67 -12.76 13.02
C HIS A 184 -3.76 -13.66 14.24
N CYS A 185 -2.69 -14.39 14.55
CA CYS A 185 -2.65 -15.34 15.66
C CYS A 185 -2.14 -14.72 16.97
N ALA A 186 -1.88 -13.41 17.02
CA ALA A 186 -1.22 -12.74 18.15
C ALA A 186 0.03 -13.51 18.63
N SER A 187 0.81 -14.05 17.69
CA SER A 187 1.98 -14.89 17.92
C SER A 187 1.68 -16.22 18.67
N GLN A 188 0.43 -16.67 18.70
CA GLN A 188 0.04 -17.95 19.27
C GLN A 188 -0.24 -18.97 18.15
N PRO A 189 0.61 -20.00 17.97
CA PRO A 189 0.47 -20.97 16.87
C PRO A 189 -0.80 -21.82 16.89
N LEU A 190 -1.46 -21.91 18.03
CA LEU A 190 -2.59 -22.81 18.28
C LEU A 190 -3.93 -22.31 17.77
N SER A 191 -4.04 -21.03 17.36
CA SER A 191 -5.30 -20.51 16.82
C SER A 191 -5.55 -20.91 15.37
N LEU A 192 -4.61 -21.56 14.72
CA LEU A 192 -4.71 -22.02 13.32
C LEU A 192 -5.55 -23.27 13.11
N ILE A 193 -5.92 -23.98 14.19
CA ILE A 193 -6.70 -25.22 14.10
C ILE A 193 -8.19 -24.93 13.81
N HIS A 194 -8.61 -23.66 13.82
CA HIS A 194 -10.00 -23.23 13.68
C HIS A 194 -10.27 -22.34 12.45
N ILE A 195 -9.35 -22.31 11.46
CA ILE A 195 -9.57 -21.63 10.17
C ILE A 195 -9.84 -22.66 9.08
#